data_52f876e297a8ff8d4beac0abee2ccfd0
#
_entry.id   52f876e297a8ff8d4beac0abee2ccfd0
#
_cell.length_a   1.000
_cell.length_b   1.000
_cell.length_c   1.000
_cell.angle_alpha   90.00
_cell.angle_beta   90.00
_cell.angle_gamma   90.00
#
_symmetry.space_group_name_H-M   'P 1'
#
loop_
_entity.id
_entity.type
_entity.pdbx_description
1 polymer ?
#
loop_
_entity_poly.entity_id
_entity_poly.type
_entity_poly.pdbx_seq_one_letter_code
_entity_poly.pdbx_strand_id
1 'polypeptide(L)'
;MPHLIAVIQARTGSTRLPRKVLRELGGRPVLEWVVTAARESNVCDAIVVATTTEPGDGAVVDLAARLGVAAVRGPVDDVLTRFLMAADAAHAVSGDAVVRLTADCPLLDPMVIAECAAVFDPARTDYVTTDHEHTVAHGFDVEIVSVDALHAIDPVATGADRAHVTPYITLHPDDFRIASVALDPPSADLRVTLDEPADAELLDAIVAELGDRATSRRDVVALLRARPDLVALNAHVAVKPLAAG
;
A
#
# COMPACT_ATOMS: atom_id res chain seq x y z
N MET A 1 -2.48 -7.30 22.74
CA MET A 1 -2.09 -7.53 21.32
C MET A 1 -1.53 -6.22 20.82
N PRO A 2 -0.56 -6.21 19.90
CA PRO A 2 -0.07 -4.97 19.29
C PRO A 2 -1.21 -4.27 18.57
N HIS A 3 -1.20 -2.92 18.58
CA HIS A 3 -2.10 -2.16 17.74
C HIS A 3 -1.52 -2.11 16.32
N LEU A 4 -2.37 -2.36 15.31
CA LEU A 4 -2.01 -2.26 13.91
C LEU A 4 -2.62 -0.98 13.32
N ILE A 5 -1.77 -0.09 12.85
CA ILE A 5 -2.16 1.19 12.25
C ILE A 5 -2.00 1.10 10.73
N ALA A 6 -3.10 1.09 9.97
CA ALA A 6 -3.01 1.22 8.53
C ALA A 6 -2.59 2.64 8.16
N VAL A 7 -1.41 2.80 7.56
CA VAL A 7 -0.93 4.07 7.02
C VAL A 7 -0.97 4.01 5.51
N ILE A 8 -1.87 4.80 4.91
CA ILE A 8 -2.09 4.84 3.46
C ILE A 8 -1.36 6.07 2.91
N GLN A 9 -0.23 5.86 2.22
CA GLN A 9 0.44 6.96 1.54
C GLN A 9 -0.34 7.38 0.29
N ALA A 10 -0.66 8.68 0.19
CA ALA A 10 -1.43 9.24 -0.92
C ALA A 10 -0.96 10.65 -1.24
N ARG A 11 -0.78 10.96 -2.53
CA ARG A 11 -0.51 12.33 -3.02
C ARG A 11 -1.08 12.55 -4.41
N THR A 12 -1.37 13.80 -4.76
CA THR A 12 -1.87 14.18 -6.08
C THR A 12 -0.75 14.37 -7.11
N GLY A 13 0.50 14.51 -6.66
CA GLY A 13 1.67 14.86 -7.46
C GLY A 13 2.29 13.73 -8.29
N SER A 14 1.49 12.75 -8.77
CA SER A 14 1.98 11.74 -9.72
C SER A 14 2.30 12.37 -11.07
N THR A 15 3.49 12.11 -11.61
CA THR A 15 3.92 12.66 -12.91
C THR A 15 3.32 11.92 -14.10
N ARG A 16 3.11 10.60 -13.99
CA ARG A 16 2.57 9.75 -15.06
C ARG A 16 1.05 9.81 -15.15
N LEU A 17 0.36 9.87 -14.00
CA LEU A 17 -1.09 9.99 -13.90
C LEU A 17 -1.44 10.96 -12.76
N PRO A 18 -1.49 12.27 -13.02
CA PRO A 18 -1.80 13.28 -12.01
C PRO A 18 -3.13 13.02 -11.32
N ARG A 19 -3.17 13.24 -10.01
CA ARG A 19 -4.38 13.07 -9.16
C ARG A 19 -4.96 11.65 -9.15
N LYS A 20 -4.19 10.62 -9.53
CA LYS A 20 -4.66 9.23 -9.64
C LYS A 20 -5.41 8.71 -8.41
N VAL A 21 -4.99 9.10 -7.20
CA VAL A 21 -5.62 8.67 -5.94
C VAL A 21 -7.03 9.23 -5.72
N LEU A 22 -7.38 10.31 -6.44
CA LEU A 22 -8.70 10.95 -6.43
C LEU A 22 -9.55 10.57 -7.65
N ARG A 23 -8.98 9.82 -8.61
CA ARG A 23 -9.70 9.34 -9.79
C ARG A 23 -10.82 8.40 -9.37
N GLU A 24 -11.97 8.49 -10.03
CA GLU A 24 -13.05 7.52 -9.84
C GLU A 24 -12.72 6.18 -10.52
N LEU A 25 -13.00 5.12 -9.80
CA LEU A 25 -12.93 3.74 -10.25
C LEU A 25 -14.22 3.04 -9.77
N GLY A 26 -15.09 2.62 -10.70
CA GLY A 26 -16.37 2.02 -10.33
C GLY A 26 -17.27 2.94 -9.50
N GLY A 27 -17.21 4.28 -9.71
CA GLY A 27 -18.03 5.27 -9.00
C GLY A 27 -17.50 5.64 -7.60
N ARG A 28 -16.32 5.16 -7.20
CA ARG A 28 -15.64 5.48 -5.92
C ARG A 28 -14.24 6.02 -6.20
N PRO A 29 -13.73 7.01 -5.45
CA PRO A 29 -12.33 7.43 -5.54
C PRO A 29 -11.37 6.27 -5.26
N VAL A 30 -10.25 6.21 -5.97
CA VAL A 30 -9.22 5.17 -5.79
C VAL A 30 -8.76 5.06 -4.33
N LEU A 31 -8.55 6.17 -3.62
CA LEU A 31 -8.21 6.16 -2.19
C LEU A 31 -9.30 5.48 -1.33
N GLU A 32 -10.57 5.60 -1.68
CA GLU A 32 -11.68 4.98 -0.93
C GLU A 32 -11.61 3.46 -0.98
N TRP A 33 -11.19 2.87 -2.11
CA TRP A 33 -10.99 1.43 -2.24
C TRP A 33 -9.96 0.92 -1.22
N VAL A 34 -8.83 1.60 -1.09
CA VAL A 34 -7.76 1.22 -0.15
C VAL A 34 -8.18 1.42 1.31
N VAL A 35 -8.87 2.52 1.63
CA VAL A 35 -9.45 2.74 2.97
C VAL A 35 -10.47 1.64 3.30
N THR A 36 -11.29 1.24 2.33
CA THR A 36 -12.27 0.16 2.51
C THR A 36 -11.58 -1.17 2.76
N ALA A 37 -10.55 -1.52 1.98
CA ALA A 37 -9.77 -2.74 2.18
C ALA A 37 -9.14 -2.79 3.59
N ALA A 38 -8.56 -1.69 4.06
CA ALA A 38 -8.01 -1.60 5.41
C ALA A 38 -9.09 -1.81 6.49
N ARG A 39 -10.31 -1.28 6.31
CA ARG A 39 -11.43 -1.50 7.23
C ARG A 39 -11.92 -2.94 7.22
N GLU A 40 -12.15 -3.50 6.02
CA GLU A 40 -12.69 -4.83 5.83
C GLU A 40 -11.73 -5.93 6.26
N SER A 41 -10.43 -5.64 6.38
CA SER A 41 -9.45 -6.56 6.94
C SER A 41 -9.75 -6.92 8.41
N ASN A 42 -10.45 -6.04 9.14
CA ASN A 42 -10.82 -6.17 10.54
C ASN A 42 -9.63 -6.40 11.50
N VAL A 43 -8.41 -6.03 11.08
CA VAL A 43 -7.19 -6.17 11.90
C VAL A 43 -6.54 -4.83 12.21
N CYS A 44 -6.95 -3.74 11.55
CA CYS A 44 -6.39 -2.41 11.78
C CYS A 44 -7.21 -1.67 12.85
N ASP A 45 -6.54 -1.24 13.93
CA ASP A 45 -7.16 -0.47 15.02
C ASP A 45 -7.37 1.01 14.64
N ALA A 46 -6.54 1.52 13.74
CA ALA A 46 -6.63 2.88 13.20
C ALA A 46 -6.25 2.90 11.72
N ILE A 47 -6.80 3.89 11.00
CA ILE A 47 -6.46 4.16 9.60
C ILE A 47 -6.08 5.63 9.47
N VAL A 48 -4.88 5.90 8.95
CA VAL A 48 -4.35 7.26 8.76
C VAL A 48 -3.88 7.42 7.31
N VAL A 49 -4.33 8.47 6.65
CA VAL A 49 -3.84 8.86 5.32
C VAL A 49 -2.61 9.77 5.49
N ALA A 50 -1.46 9.33 4.98
CA ALA A 50 -0.22 10.08 5.00
C ALA A 50 -0.01 10.82 3.67
N THR A 51 -0.30 12.13 3.64
CA THR A 51 -0.20 12.98 2.45
C THR A 51 0.86 14.06 2.59
N THR A 52 0.99 14.94 1.60
CA THR A 52 2.04 15.95 1.60
C THR A 52 1.53 17.34 1.98
N THR A 53 2.47 18.26 2.23
CA THR A 53 2.15 19.68 2.46
C THR A 53 1.87 20.46 1.18
N GLU A 54 1.96 19.83 0.01
CA GLU A 54 1.65 20.47 -1.28
C GLU A 54 0.18 20.94 -1.33
N PRO A 55 -0.10 22.14 -1.89
CA PRO A 55 -1.45 22.69 -1.91
C PRO A 55 -2.50 21.75 -2.53
N GLY A 56 -2.12 21.01 -3.59
CA GLY A 56 -3.00 20.06 -4.28
C GLY A 56 -3.49 18.90 -3.40
N ASP A 57 -2.72 18.56 -2.37
CA ASP A 57 -3.04 17.45 -1.46
C ASP A 57 -4.08 17.82 -0.38
N GLY A 58 -4.51 19.08 -0.32
CA GLY A 58 -5.70 19.47 0.46
C GLY A 58 -6.93 18.62 0.06
N ALA A 59 -7.09 18.29 -1.22
CA ALA A 59 -8.18 17.44 -1.70
C ALA A 59 -8.09 15.99 -1.17
N VAL A 60 -6.89 15.49 -0.87
CA VAL A 60 -6.70 14.17 -0.23
C VAL A 60 -7.16 14.23 1.23
N VAL A 61 -6.82 15.30 1.95
CA VAL A 61 -7.27 15.55 3.34
C VAL A 61 -8.79 15.64 3.39
N ASP A 62 -9.40 16.39 2.47
CA ASP A 62 -10.86 16.54 2.41
C ASP A 62 -11.54 15.18 2.13
N LEU A 63 -10.95 14.35 1.27
CA LEU A 63 -11.47 13.01 1.00
C LEU A 63 -11.31 12.11 2.24
N ALA A 64 -10.15 12.11 2.90
CA ALA A 64 -9.93 11.34 4.13
C ALA A 64 -10.98 11.71 5.22
N ALA A 65 -11.26 13.00 5.38
CA ALA A 65 -12.29 13.49 6.31
C ALA A 65 -13.69 12.98 5.94
N ARG A 66 -14.07 13.00 4.66
CA ARG A 66 -15.34 12.41 4.19
C ARG A 66 -15.42 10.90 4.43
N LEU A 67 -14.30 10.21 4.31
CA LEU A 67 -14.20 8.77 4.58
C LEU A 67 -14.14 8.47 6.09
N GLY A 68 -14.09 9.49 6.96
CA GLY A 68 -14.04 9.32 8.41
C GLY A 68 -12.73 8.71 8.90
N VAL A 69 -11.60 9.03 8.24
CA VAL A 69 -10.25 8.60 8.64
C VAL A 69 -9.37 9.82 8.89
N ALA A 70 -8.37 9.66 9.78
CA ALA A 70 -7.40 10.71 10.05
C ALA A 70 -6.48 10.95 8.84
N ALA A 71 -5.93 12.16 8.74
CA ALA A 71 -4.91 12.48 7.76
C ALA A 71 -3.77 13.28 8.42
N VAL A 72 -2.53 12.96 8.06
CA VAL A 72 -1.34 13.74 8.41
C VAL A 72 -0.71 14.32 7.14
N ARG A 73 -0.05 15.47 7.27
CA ARG A 73 0.63 16.14 6.16
C ARG A 73 2.10 16.35 6.51
N GLY A 74 2.99 15.89 5.66
CA GLY A 74 4.43 16.00 5.89
C GLY A 74 5.23 16.26 4.59
N PRO A 75 6.57 16.13 4.63
CA PRO A 75 7.44 16.40 3.51
C PRO A 75 7.09 15.56 2.27
N VAL A 76 7.33 16.11 1.06
CA VAL A 76 7.05 15.43 -0.21
C VAL A 76 7.99 14.25 -0.43
N ASP A 77 9.29 14.47 -0.25
CA ASP A 77 10.35 13.51 -0.60
C ASP A 77 10.74 12.60 0.58
N ASP A 78 10.14 12.82 1.76
CA ASP A 78 10.39 12.05 2.96
C ASP A 78 9.11 11.33 3.43
N VAL A 79 8.87 10.18 2.80
CA VAL A 79 7.72 9.32 3.13
C VAL A 79 7.87 8.71 4.51
N LEU A 80 9.09 8.32 4.90
CA LEU A 80 9.37 7.75 6.23
C LEU A 80 8.92 8.71 7.35
N THR A 81 9.26 10.00 7.25
CA THR A 81 8.76 11.02 8.21
C THR A 81 7.24 11.04 8.25
N ARG A 82 6.54 10.94 7.09
CA ARG A 82 5.07 10.90 7.10
C ARG A 82 4.50 9.67 7.78
N PHE A 83 5.18 8.52 7.69
CA PHE A 83 4.80 7.30 8.39
C PHE A 83 4.98 7.43 9.90
N LEU A 84 6.09 7.99 10.36
CA LEU A 84 6.31 8.29 11.78
C LEU A 84 5.26 9.27 12.31
N MET A 85 4.96 10.35 11.58
CA MET A 85 3.88 11.29 11.93
C MET A 85 2.51 10.61 12.02
N ALA A 86 2.23 9.64 11.14
CA ALA A 86 0.97 8.90 11.15
C ALA A 86 0.89 7.95 12.35
N ALA A 87 1.98 7.27 12.70
CA ALA A 87 2.08 6.44 13.88
C ALA A 87 1.88 7.27 15.16
N ASP A 88 2.55 8.42 15.26
CA ASP A 88 2.38 9.36 16.40
C ASP A 88 0.94 9.88 16.52
N ALA A 89 0.31 10.25 15.39
CA ALA A 89 -1.09 10.70 15.36
C ALA A 89 -2.09 9.62 15.79
N ALA A 90 -1.74 8.35 15.61
CA ALA A 90 -2.49 7.19 16.08
C ALA A 90 -2.08 6.75 17.50
N HIS A 91 -1.20 7.50 18.18
CA HIS A 91 -0.69 7.18 19.53
C HIS A 91 0.01 5.82 19.62
N ALA A 92 0.68 5.39 18.54
CA ALA A 92 1.42 4.15 18.51
C ALA A 92 2.58 4.15 19.52
N VAL A 93 2.82 3.01 20.13
CA VAL A 93 3.88 2.81 21.13
C VAL A 93 4.79 1.64 20.71
N SER A 94 5.89 1.45 21.42
CA SER A 94 6.77 0.28 21.23
C SER A 94 5.97 -1.03 21.29
N GLY A 95 6.20 -1.91 20.32
CA GLY A 95 5.47 -3.16 20.14
C GLY A 95 4.26 -3.06 19.20
N ASP A 96 3.79 -1.87 18.85
CA ASP A 96 2.78 -1.66 17.81
C ASP A 96 3.41 -1.72 16.41
N ALA A 97 2.58 -1.78 15.37
CA ALA A 97 3.07 -1.82 14.00
C ALA A 97 2.22 -0.99 13.03
N VAL A 98 2.86 -0.59 11.95
CA VAL A 98 2.24 0.09 10.81
C VAL A 98 2.03 -0.92 9.68
N VAL A 99 0.79 -1.01 9.21
CA VAL A 99 0.45 -1.65 7.93
C VAL A 99 0.64 -0.60 6.84
N ARG A 100 1.70 -0.76 6.04
CA ARG A 100 2.03 0.16 4.94
C ARG A 100 1.19 -0.19 3.72
N LEU A 101 0.35 0.76 3.31
CA LEU A 101 -0.49 0.65 2.13
C LEU A 101 -0.23 1.84 1.19
N THR A 102 -0.34 1.61 -0.10
CA THR A 102 -0.20 2.65 -1.11
C THR A 102 -1.54 2.92 -1.80
N ALA A 103 -1.92 4.20 -1.91
CA ALA A 103 -3.22 4.60 -2.43
C ALA A 103 -3.41 4.31 -3.93
N ASP A 104 -2.40 3.84 -4.63
CA ASP A 104 -2.45 3.44 -6.03
C ASP A 104 -2.69 1.93 -6.23
N CYS A 105 -2.97 1.19 -5.16
CA CYS A 105 -3.33 -0.22 -5.18
C CYS A 105 -4.82 -0.42 -4.83
N PRO A 106 -5.79 0.01 -5.70
CA PRO A 106 -7.21 0.06 -5.34
C PRO A 106 -7.85 -1.32 -5.15
N LEU A 107 -7.30 -2.36 -5.77
CA LEU A 107 -7.88 -3.71 -5.70
C LEU A 107 -7.29 -4.56 -4.56
N LEU A 108 -6.64 -3.90 -3.59
CA LEU A 108 -6.02 -4.57 -2.44
C LEU A 108 -7.04 -5.46 -1.72
N ASP A 109 -6.64 -6.71 -1.49
CA ASP A 109 -7.50 -7.70 -0.83
C ASP A 109 -7.41 -7.56 0.71
N PRO A 110 -8.52 -7.31 1.41
CA PRO A 110 -8.57 -7.29 2.87
C PRO A 110 -8.00 -8.55 3.53
N MET A 111 -8.15 -9.70 2.89
CA MET A 111 -7.64 -10.98 3.41
C MET A 111 -6.12 -11.02 3.39
N VAL A 112 -5.46 -10.39 2.39
CA VAL A 112 -3.99 -10.29 2.35
C VAL A 112 -3.46 -9.47 3.52
N ILE A 113 -4.15 -8.38 3.87
CA ILE A 113 -3.82 -7.58 5.07
C ILE A 113 -3.93 -8.45 6.33
N ALA A 114 -5.03 -9.22 6.45
CA ALA A 114 -5.25 -10.09 7.61
C ALA A 114 -4.24 -11.25 7.68
N GLU A 115 -3.85 -11.84 6.55
CA GLU A 115 -2.82 -12.89 6.47
C GLU A 115 -1.46 -12.36 6.92
N CYS A 116 -1.06 -11.16 6.48
CA CYS A 116 0.16 -10.51 6.95
C CYS A 116 0.11 -10.20 8.46
N ALA A 117 -1.03 -9.70 8.94
CA ALA A 117 -1.22 -9.40 10.36
C ALA A 117 -1.13 -10.66 11.25
N ALA A 118 -1.60 -11.81 10.75
CA ALA A 118 -1.53 -13.07 11.47
C ALA A 118 -0.09 -13.59 11.64
N VAL A 119 0.84 -13.15 10.79
CA VAL A 119 2.28 -13.51 10.86
C VAL A 119 3.05 -12.55 11.76
N PHE A 120 2.55 -11.33 11.96
CA PHE A 120 3.23 -10.33 12.77
C PHE A 120 3.19 -10.69 14.27
N ASP A 121 4.37 -10.87 14.87
CA ASP A 121 4.57 -11.06 16.31
C ASP A 121 5.67 -10.07 16.76
N PRO A 122 5.36 -9.04 17.57
CA PRO A 122 6.34 -8.03 17.98
C PRO A 122 7.55 -8.59 18.71
N ALA A 123 7.44 -9.79 19.32
CA ALA A 123 8.57 -10.46 19.95
C ALA A 123 9.51 -11.15 18.96
N ARG A 124 9.08 -11.40 17.72
CA ARG A 124 9.77 -12.25 16.73
C ARG A 124 9.96 -11.64 15.37
N THR A 125 9.19 -10.60 15.01
CA THR A 125 9.21 -9.96 13.69
C THR A 125 9.30 -8.45 13.81
N ASP A 126 10.14 -7.84 13.00
CA ASP A 126 10.24 -6.39 12.82
C ASP A 126 9.54 -5.95 11.52
N TYR A 127 9.51 -6.86 10.53
CA TYR A 127 8.95 -6.61 9.22
C TYR A 127 8.30 -7.85 8.63
N VAL A 128 7.08 -7.72 8.12
CA VAL A 128 6.35 -8.74 7.34
C VAL A 128 6.07 -8.18 5.96
N THR A 129 6.27 -8.96 4.92
CA THR A 129 6.02 -8.54 3.53
C THR A 129 5.49 -9.67 2.66
N THR A 130 4.68 -9.32 1.67
CA THR A 130 4.25 -10.24 0.59
C THR A 130 5.23 -10.27 -0.57
N ASP A 131 6.17 -9.31 -0.67
CA ASP A 131 7.01 -9.14 -1.86
C ASP A 131 8.32 -9.95 -1.83
N HIS A 132 8.78 -10.42 -0.66
CA HIS A 132 10.09 -11.07 -0.55
C HIS A 132 10.25 -12.31 -1.45
N GLU A 133 9.17 -13.09 -1.64
CA GLU A 133 9.18 -14.27 -2.51
C GLU A 133 8.63 -14.00 -3.92
N HIS A 134 8.28 -12.76 -4.22
CA HIS A 134 7.72 -12.34 -5.52
C HIS A 134 6.58 -13.24 -6.01
N THR A 135 5.65 -13.57 -5.12
CA THR A 135 4.49 -14.43 -5.46
C THR A 135 3.23 -13.64 -5.80
N VAL A 136 3.20 -12.32 -5.51
CA VAL A 136 2.02 -11.50 -5.69
C VAL A 136 2.12 -10.58 -6.91
N ALA A 137 0.96 -10.27 -7.52
CA ALA A 137 0.87 -9.24 -8.55
C ALA A 137 1.19 -7.86 -7.95
N HIS A 138 1.94 -7.04 -8.67
CA HIS A 138 2.17 -5.66 -8.28
C HIS A 138 0.84 -4.89 -8.15
N GLY A 139 0.52 -4.47 -6.94
CA GLY A 139 -0.76 -3.86 -6.56
C GLY A 139 -1.56 -4.65 -5.51
N PHE A 140 -1.07 -5.85 -5.11
CA PHE A 140 -1.56 -6.58 -3.94
C PHE A 140 -0.54 -6.58 -2.79
N ASP A 141 0.47 -5.71 -2.89
CA ASP A 141 1.57 -5.65 -1.94
C ASP A 141 1.10 -5.14 -0.58
N VAL A 142 1.45 -5.87 0.48
CA VAL A 142 1.21 -5.50 1.87
C VAL A 142 2.50 -5.64 2.64
N GLU A 143 2.82 -4.63 3.41
CA GLU A 143 3.95 -4.63 4.33
C GLU A 143 3.47 -4.25 5.73
N ILE A 144 4.02 -4.93 6.75
CA ILE A 144 3.83 -4.55 8.15
C ILE A 144 5.21 -4.32 8.75
N VAL A 145 5.41 -3.16 9.32
CA VAL A 145 6.67 -2.76 9.95
C VAL A 145 6.42 -2.34 11.39
N SER A 146 7.20 -2.88 12.33
CA SER A 146 7.09 -2.48 13.73
C SER A 146 7.41 -0.99 13.91
N VAL A 147 6.75 -0.33 14.84
CA VAL A 147 7.04 1.07 15.19
C VAL A 147 8.49 1.22 15.65
N ASP A 148 9.00 0.21 16.36
CA ASP A 148 10.40 0.20 16.80
C ASP A 148 11.38 0.16 15.61
N ALA A 149 11.09 -0.63 14.56
CA ALA A 149 11.90 -0.67 13.34
C ALA A 149 11.85 0.65 12.58
N LEU A 150 10.66 1.29 12.47
CA LEU A 150 10.55 2.63 11.86
C LEU A 150 11.43 3.66 12.58
N HIS A 151 11.43 3.65 13.91
CA HIS A 151 12.30 4.53 14.70
C HIS A 151 13.79 4.17 14.57
N ALA A 152 14.11 2.89 14.43
CA ALA A 152 15.50 2.44 14.25
C ALA A 152 16.08 2.87 12.90
N ILE A 153 15.28 2.85 11.83
CA ILE A 153 15.75 3.28 10.49
C ILE A 153 15.77 4.80 10.31
N ASP A 154 14.98 5.58 11.07
CA ASP A 154 14.85 7.03 10.90
C ASP A 154 16.21 7.77 10.91
N PRO A 155 17.14 7.54 11.86
CA PRO A 155 18.41 8.25 11.91
C PRO A 155 19.42 7.82 10.83
N VAL A 156 19.20 6.68 10.15
CA VAL A 156 20.16 6.09 9.21
C VAL A 156 19.68 6.07 7.77
N ALA A 157 18.36 6.05 7.54
CA ALA A 157 17.76 6.04 6.22
C ALA A 157 18.05 7.34 5.46
N THR A 158 18.41 7.23 4.18
CA THR A 158 18.70 8.36 3.29
C THR A 158 18.12 8.12 1.89
N GLY A 159 17.90 9.19 1.10
CA GLY A 159 17.50 9.08 -0.31
C GLY A 159 16.29 8.13 -0.53
N ALA A 160 16.50 7.06 -1.30
CA ALA A 160 15.46 6.09 -1.65
C ALA A 160 14.84 5.39 -0.43
N ASP A 161 15.63 5.16 0.65
CA ASP A 161 15.12 4.54 1.86
C ASP A 161 14.05 5.41 2.54
N ARG A 162 14.24 6.73 2.55
CA ARG A 162 13.24 7.66 3.07
C ARG A 162 12.03 7.80 2.15
N ALA A 163 12.24 7.72 0.83
CA ALA A 163 11.18 7.84 -0.16
C ALA A 163 10.27 6.59 -0.23
N HIS A 164 10.80 5.42 0.10
CA HIS A 164 10.09 4.14 0.00
C HIS A 164 9.83 3.44 1.35
N VAL A 165 10.36 3.97 2.44
CA VAL A 165 10.18 3.56 3.86
C VAL A 165 10.92 2.29 4.24
N THR A 166 10.72 1.19 3.53
CA THR A 166 11.16 -0.16 3.92
C THR A 166 12.40 -0.72 3.24
N PRO A 167 12.98 -0.10 2.17
CA PRO A 167 14.16 -0.65 1.49
C PRO A 167 15.35 -0.86 2.42
N TYR A 168 15.58 0.05 3.37
CA TYR A 168 16.66 -0.10 4.35
C TYR A 168 16.58 -1.45 5.09
N ILE A 169 15.38 -1.87 5.49
CA ILE A 169 15.14 -3.14 6.21
C ILE A 169 15.52 -4.32 5.32
N THR A 170 15.08 -4.32 4.05
CA THR A 170 15.34 -5.43 3.11
C THR A 170 16.79 -5.50 2.67
N LEU A 171 17.52 -4.38 2.68
CA LEU A 171 18.95 -4.31 2.37
C LEU A 171 19.85 -4.68 3.57
N HIS A 172 19.31 -4.70 4.79
CA HIS A 172 20.02 -5.06 6.01
C HIS A 172 19.34 -6.23 6.76
N PRO A 173 19.19 -7.40 6.10
CA PRO A 173 18.39 -8.50 6.66
C PRO A 173 18.99 -9.13 7.94
N ASP A 174 20.25 -8.89 8.21
CA ASP A 174 20.92 -9.36 9.44
C ASP A 174 20.56 -8.50 10.67
N ASP A 175 20.07 -7.28 10.46
CA ASP A 175 19.74 -6.33 11.53
C ASP A 175 18.25 -6.39 11.91
N PHE A 176 17.39 -7.02 11.09
CA PHE A 176 15.94 -7.05 11.27
C PHE A 176 15.38 -8.47 11.14
N ARG A 177 14.36 -8.77 11.95
CA ARG A 177 13.63 -10.04 11.89
C ARG A 177 12.55 -9.95 10.82
N ILE A 178 12.83 -10.45 9.63
CA ILE A 178 11.94 -10.39 8.46
C ILE A 178 11.13 -11.69 8.36
N ALA A 179 9.83 -11.57 8.13
CA ALA A 179 8.95 -12.67 7.76
C ALA A 179 8.29 -12.39 6.40
N SER A 180 8.03 -13.47 5.66
CA SER A 180 7.42 -13.41 4.33
C SER A 180 6.10 -14.15 4.31
N VAL A 181 5.13 -13.62 3.56
CA VAL A 181 3.83 -14.26 3.30
C VAL A 181 3.74 -14.58 1.81
N ALA A 182 3.85 -15.85 1.48
CA ALA A 182 3.63 -16.33 0.13
C ALA A 182 2.13 -16.52 -0.13
N LEU A 183 1.62 -15.97 -1.23
CA LEU A 183 0.20 -16.04 -1.58
C LEU A 183 -0.05 -17.02 -2.72
N ASP A 184 -1.05 -17.88 -2.55
CA ASP A 184 -1.49 -18.86 -3.55
C ASP A 184 -2.88 -18.46 -4.13
N PRO A 185 -3.08 -18.54 -5.46
CA PRO A 185 -2.11 -18.89 -6.52
C PRO A 185 -1.09 -17.77 -6.77
N PRO A 186 0.14 -18.11 -7.24
CA PRO A 186 1.14 -17.09 -7.56
C PRO A 186 0.67 -16.23 -8.75
N SER A 187 1.02 -14.94 -8.72
CA SER A 187 0.53 -13.94 -9.68
C SER A 187 1.54 -12.83 -9.96
N ALA A 188 2.84 -13.02 -9.65
CA ALA A 188 3.89 -11.99 -9.82
C ALA A 188 4.07 -11.50 -11.27
N ASP A 189 3.57 -12.24 -12.25
CA ASP A 189 3.55 -11.86 -13.66
C ASP A 189 2.41 -10.90 -14.03
N LEU A 190 1.52 -10.57 -13.08
CA LEU A 190 0.38 -9.67 -13.25
C LEU A 190 0.67 -8.30 -12.60
N ARG A 191 -0.05 -7.27 -13.08
CA ARG A 191 0.05 -5.92 -12.58
C ARG A 191 -1.34 -5.30 -12.45
N VAL A 192 -1.70 -4.86 -11.24
CA VAL A 192 -3.01 -4.26 -10.91
C VAL A 192 -2.89 -2.98 -10.07
N THR A 193 -1.73 -2.33 -10.11
CA THR A 193 -1.52 -0.99 -9.54
C THR A 193 -1.92 0.09 -10.54
N LEU A 194 -2.13 1.32 -10.08
CA LEU A 194 -2.54 2.47 -10.89
C LEU A 194 -1.41 3.48 -11.01
N ASP A 195 -0.62 3.43 -12.08
CA ASP A 195 0.46 4.37 -12.31
C ASP A 195 0.35 5.14 -13.62
N GLU A 196 -0.20 4.51 -14.64
CA GLU A 196 -0.31 5.04 -16.01
C GLU A 196 -1.74 4.90 -16.56
N PRO A 197 -2.09 5.59 -17.65
CA PRO A 197 -3.41 5.46 -18.27
C PRO A 197 -3.79 4.03 -18.62
N ALA A 198 -2.85 3.23 -19.08
CA ALA A 198 -3.06 1.81 -19.40
C ALA A 198 -3.45 0.97 -18.16
N ASP A 199 -2.86 1.28 -16.99
CA ASP A 199 -3.29 0.66 -15.73
C ASP A 199 -4.74 1.04 -15.40
N ALA A 200 -5.11 2.29 -15.65
CA ALA A 200 -6.48 2.75 -15.41
C ALA A 200 -7.50 2.01 -16.30
N GLU A 201 -7.18 1.76 -17.57
CA GLU A 201 -8.03 1.01 -18.49
C GLU A 201 -8.23 -0.44 -18.00
N LEU A 202 -7.15 -1.09 -17.55
CA LEU A 202 -7.22 -2.43 -16.98
C LEU A 202 -8.08 -2.46 -15.71
N LEU A 203 -7.85 -1.54 -14.76
CA LEU A 203 -8.59 -1.50 -13.50
C LEU A 203 -10.09 -1.22 -13.72
N ASP A 204 -10.43 -0.30 -14.64
CA ASP A 204 -11.82 -0.05 -15.04
C ASP A 204 -12.47 -1.32 -15.58
N ALA A 205 -11.77 -2.07 -16.43
CA ALA A 205 -12.28 -3.32 -16.99
C ALA A 205 -12.48 -4.40 -15.91
N ILE A 206 -11.52 -4.55 -14.98
CA ILE A 206 -11.65 -5.50 -13.86
C ILE A 206 -12.86 -5.16 -12.99
N VAL A 207 -13.02 -3.88 -12.61
CA VAL A 207 -14.15 -3.45 -11.76
C VAL A 207 -15.48 -3.56 -12.50
N ALA A 208 -15.52 -3.30 -13.80
CA ALA A 208 -16.73 -3.50 -14.61
C ALA A 208 -17.20 -4.96 -14.65
N GLU A 209 -16.25 -5.91 -14.65
CA GLU A 209 -16.55 -7.36 -14.69
C GLU A 209 -16.87 -7.95 -13.30
N LEU A 210 -16.14 -7.52 -12.27
CA LEU A 210 -16.20 -8.14 -10.94
C LEU A 210 -17.07 -7.36 -9.94
N GLY A 211 -17.27 -6.05 -10.15
CA GLY A 211 -17.95 -5.20 -9.16
C GLY A 211 -17.22 -5.23 -7.82
N ASP A 212 -17.96 -5.45 -6.74
CA ASP A 212 -17.39 -5.50 -5.38
C ASP A 212 -16.40 -6.66 -5.16
N ARG A 213 -16.43 -7.71 -6.02
CA ARG A 213 -15.43 -8.79 -5.97
C ARG A 213 -14.05 -8.38 -6.51
N ALA A 214 -13.91 -7.17 -7.05
CA ALA A 214 -12.62 -6.65 -7.51
C ALA A 214 -11.57 -6.49 -6.38
N THR A 215 -11.99 -6.53 -5.11
CA THR A 215 -11.10 -6.60 -3.94
C THR A 215 -10.74 -8.03 -3.53
N SER A 216 -11.26 -9.05 -4.18
CA SER A 216 -10.84 -10.44 -4.01
C SER A 216 -9.67 -10.75 -4.95
N ARG A 217 -8.48 -10.87 -4.40
CA ARG A 217 -7.27 -11.23 -5.17
C ARG A 217 -7.49 -12.50 -6.02
N ARG A 218 -8.15 -13.51 -5.44
CA ARG A 218 -8.44 -14.78 -6.13
C ARG A 218 -9.33 -14.56 -7.34
N ASP A 219 -10.38 -13.75 -7.24
CA ASP A 219 -11.28 -13.46 -8.35
C ASP A 219 -10.58 -12.63 -9.43
N VAL A 220 -9.78 -11.63 -9.04
CA VAL A 220 -8.98 -10.83 -9.99
C VAL A 220 -7.97 -11.69 -10.73
N VAL A 221 -7.20 -12.53 -10.03
CA VAL A 221 -6.23 -13.44 -10.67
C VAL A 221 -6.95 -14.43 -11.60
N ALA A 222 -8.07 -15.01 -11.17
CA ALA A 222 -8.85 -15.92 -12.02
C ALA A 222 -9.39 -15.24 -13.28
N LEU A 223 -9.89 -14.00 -13.16
CA LEU A 223 -10.32 -13.19 -14.31
C LEU A 223 -9.16 -12.94 -15.28
N LEU A 224 -8.01 -12.47 -14.80
CA LEU A 224 -6.86 -12.15 -15.64
C LEU A 224 -6.25 -13.40 -16.30
N ARG A 225 -6.28 -14.56 -15.63
CA ARG A 225 -5.88 -15.84 -16.25
C ARG A 225 -6.83 -16.29 -17.37
N ALA A 226 -8.12 -15.97 -17.26
CA ALA A 226 -9.12 -16.26 -18.28
C ALA A 226 -9.17 -15.22 -19.41
N ARG A 227 -8.63 -13.99 -19.20
CA ARG A 227 -8.74 -12.86 -20.11
C ARG A 227 -7.35 -12.26 -20.45
N PRO A 228 -6.56 -12.96 -21.32
CA PRO A 228 -5.25 -12.45 -21.75
C PRO A 228 -5.33 -11.08 -22.47
N ASP A 229 -6.47 -10.76 -23.07
CA ASP A 229 -6.74 -9.46 -23.69
C ASP A 229 -6.70 -8.32 -22.66
N LEU A 230 -7.20 -8.53 -21.43
CA LEU A 230 -7.10 -7.57 -20.34
C LEU A 230 -5.65 -7.41 -19.87
N VAL A 231 -4.93 -8.52 -19.70
CA VAL A 231 -3.51 -8.49 -19.32
C VAL A 231 -2.66 -7.71 -20.33
N ALA A 232 -3.00 -7.78 -21.61
CA ALA A 232 -2.30 -7.08 -22.67
C ALA A 232 -2.43 -5.54 -22.59
N LEU A 233 -3.46 -5.00 -21.90
CA LEU A 233 -3.69 -3.56 -21.80
C LEU A 233 -2.48 -2.83 -21.19
N ASN A 234 -1.91 -3.37 -20.12
CA ASN A 234 -0.78 -2.73 -19.42
C ASN A 234 0.52 -3.55 -19.41
N ALA A 235 0.61 -4.63 -20.18
CA ALA A 235 1.81 -5.48 -20.26
C ALA A 235 3.09 -4.73 -20.67
N HIS A 236 2.94 -3.58 -21.34
CA HIS A 236 4.05 -2.71 -21.78
C HIS A 236 4.52 -1.73 -20.69
N VAL A 237 3.79 -1.61 -19.58
CA VAL A 237 4.13 -0.67 -18.51
C VAL A 237 5.26 -1.23 -17.65
N ALA A 238 6.41 -0.56 -17.70
CA ALA A 238 7.57 -0.98 -16.93
C ALA A 238 7.43 -0.62 -15.44
N VAL A 239 7.86 -1.52 -14.57
CA VAL A 239 8.06 -1.22 -13.15
C VAL A 239 9.27 -0.28 -13.01
N LYS A 240 9.11 0.87 -12.36
CA LYS A 240 10.23 1.78 -12.09
C LYS A 240 11.18 1.16 -11.05
N PRO A 241 12.50 1.21 -11.28
CA PRO A 241 13.46 0.88 -10.24
C PRO A 241 13.31 1.79 -9.01
N LEU A 242 13.51 1.24 -7.81
CA LEU A 242 13.46 2.00 -6.55
C LEU A 242 14.34 3.27 -6.55
N ALA A 243 15.49 3.22 -7.25
CA ALA A 243 16.41 4.36 -7.36
C ALA A 243 15.91 5.51 -8.24
N ALA A 244 14.76 5.38 -8.92
CA ALA A 244 14.19 6.37 -9.86
C ALA A 244 12.94 7.07 -9.32
N GLY A 245 12.64 6.93 -8.02
CA GLY A 245 11.51 7.56 -7.33
C GLY A 245 11.78 8.96 -6.83
#